data_101a44c81f9ba516eda2d2f2ada57a55
#
_entry.id   101a44c81f9ba516eda2d2f2ada57a55
#
_cell.length_a   1.000
_cell.length_b   1.000
_cell.length_c   1.000
_cell.angle_alpha   90.00
_cell.angle_beta   90.00
_cell.angle_gamma   90.00
#
_symmetry.space_group_name_H-M   'P 1'
#
loop_
_entity.id
_entity.type
_entity.pdbx_description
1 polymer ?
#
loop_
_entity_poly.entity_id
_entity_poly.type
_entity_poly.pdbx_seq_one_letter_code
_entity_poly.pdbx_strand_id
1 'polypeptide(L)'
;MYCFFLISKLVFQISFHFFLLVVHFIEPHFNWRHSYIASEDPNSPFYNRIYSEFEFTDKVYNYLIHPQWDNIGSKTLFTKILFVDYEEQYAILEFIGEWNDAIENDIMTLKRNIIEPIQENGINKFILVGENVLNFHYSDDCYYEEWFDDVEEGWIALVNFHDHVLVEFEKARIDHYFVMGGDLEDIEWRTYTPAQFFERVEGLVQRRIG
;
A
#
# COMPACT_ATOMS: atom_id res chain seq x y z
N MET A 1 59.99 10.88 9.13
CA MET A 1 59.16 9.93 9.83
C MET A 1 57.82 10.52 10.30
N TYR A 2 57.33 11.62 9.63
CA TYR A 2 56.09 12.30 9.98
C TYR A 2 54.98 12.20 8.87
N CYS A 3 55.30 11.61 7.73
CA CYS A 3 54.37 11.55 6.60
C CYS A 3 53.44 10.32 6.59
N PHE A 4 53.78 9.26 7.33
CA PHE A 4 52.99 8.02 7.35
C PHE A 4 51.83 8.03 8.36
N PHE A 5 51.86 8.96 9.34
CA PHE A 5 50.78 9.08 10.33
C PHE A 5 49.57 9.91 9.89
N LEU A 6 49.71 10.72 8.87
CA LEU A 6 48.60 11.53 8.36
C LEU A 6 47.72 10.75 7.37
N ILE A 7 48.27 9.79 6.64
CA ILE A 7 47.53 9.01 5.65
C ILE A 7 46.62 7.97 6.35
N SER A 8 47.06 7.42 7.49
CA SER A 8 46.26 6.46 8.25
C SER A 8 45.02 7.09 8.94
N LYS A 9 45.10 8.37 9.33
CA LYS A 9 43.97 9.09 9.92
C LYS A 9 42.94 9.51 8.85
N LEU A 10 43.38 9.82 7.61
CA LEU A 10 42.49 10.21 6.54
C LEU A 10 41.71 9.01 5.98
N VAL A 11 42.33 7.85 5.92
CA VAL A 11 41.66 6.60 5.48
C VAL A 11 40.65 6.10 6.51
N PHE A 12 40.88 6.35 7.81
CA PHE A 12 39.95 5.96 8.86
C PHE A 12 38.74 6.89 9.00
N GLN A 13 38.84 8.13 8.51
CA GLN A 13 37.75 9.12 8.57
C GLN A 13 36.81 9.03 7.37
N ILE A 14 37.22 8.41 6.27
CA ILE A 14 36.38 8.17 5.08
C ILE A 14 35.55 6.87 5.26
N SER A 15 35.94 5.96 6.17
CA SER A 15 35.25 4.70 6.38
C SER A 15 34.01 4.75 7.29
N PHE A 16 33.65 5.91 7.85
CA PHE A 16 32.58 6.00 8.87
C PHE A 16 31.29 6.67 8.40
N HIS A 17 31.14 6.96 7.09
CA HIS A 17 29.92 7.56 6.54
C HIS A 17 29.33 6.80 5.34
N PHE A 18 29.66 5.51 5.19
CA PHE A 18 28.82 4.64 4.40
C PHE A 18 27.67 4.18 5.32
N PHE A 19 26.72 5.06 5.59
CA PHE A 19 25.38 4.65 5.96
C PHE A 19 24.90 3.78 4.79
N LEU A 20 24.86 2.47 5.00
CA LEU A 20 24.20 1.55 4.06
C LEU A 20 22.75 2.02 3.97
N LEU A 21 22.44 2.81 2.96
CA LEU A 21 21.06 2.97 2.49
C LEU A 21 20.65 1.59 2.01
N VAL A 22 19.83 0.92 2.80
CA VAL A 22 19.23 -0.35 2.36
C VAL A 22 18.14 0.01 1.36
N VAL A 23 18.29 -0.44 0.15
CA VAL A 23 17.33 -0.23 -0.93
C VAL A 23 16.31 -1.35 -0.87
N HIS A 24 15.04 -1.03 -0.75
CA HIS A 24 13.95 -1.97 -0.99
C HIS A 24 13.81 -2.18 -2.49
N PHE A 25 14.08 -3.38 -2.96
CA PHE A 25 13.89 -3.78 -4.35
C PHE A 25 12.47 -4.33 -4.63
N ILE A 26 11.57 -4.22 -3.66
CA ILE A 26 10.19 -4.66 -3.84
C ILE A 26 9.51 -3.65 -4.75
N GLU A 27 9.20 -4.11 -5.97
CA GLU A 27 8.40 -3.36 -6.93
C GLU A 27 6.92 -3.69 -6.76
N PRO A 28 6.01 -2.73 -7.01
CA PRO A 28 4.59 -3.06 -7.08
C PRO A 28 4.35 -4.01 -8.25
N HIS A 29 3.27 -4.79 -8.15
CA HIS A 29 2.93 -5.75 -9.21
C HIS A 29 2.76 -5.07 -10.58
N PHE A 30 3.50 -5.52 -11.58
CA PHE A 30 3.55 -4.86 -12.88
C PHE A 30 2.90 -5.65 -14.03
N ASN A 31 2.55 -6.92 -13.84
CA ASN A 31 2.02 -7.76 -14.92
C ASN A 31 0.67 -7.28 -15.47
N TRP A 32 -0.07 -6.46 -14.71
CA TRP A 32 -1.37 -5.91 -15.12
C TRP A 32 -1.28 -4.57 -15.84
N ARG A 33 -0.09 -4.00 -16.02
CA ARG A 33 0.11 -2.71 -16.71
C ARG A 33 -0.38 -2.67 -18.16
N HIS A 34 -0.54 -3.82 -18.79
CA HIS A 34 -1.16 -3.89 -20.12
C HIS A 34 -2.68 -3.69 -20.10
N SER A 35 -3.32 -3.78 -18.93
CA SER A 35 -4.77 -3.63 -18.74
C SER A 35 -5.13 -2.29 -18.08
N TYR A 36 -4.27 -1.80 -17.18
CA TYR A 36 -4.50 -0.55 -16.45
C TYR A 36 -3.20 0.11 -16.01
N ILE A 37 -3.15 1.43 -16.16
CA ILE A 37 -2.06 2.30 -15.69
C ILE A 37 -2.67 3.53 -15.04
N ALA A 38 -2.51 3.68 -13.72
CA ALA A 38 -3.12 4.76 -12.95
C ALA A 38 -2.73 6.18 -13.43
N SER A 39 -1.53 6.36 -13.99
CA SER A 39 -1.10 7.65 -14.53
C SER A 39 -1.70 7.99 -15.91
N GLU A 40 -2.32 7.06 -16.57
CA GLU A 40 -3.00 7.24 -17.86
C GLU A 40 -4.53 7.38 -17.70
N ASP A 41 -5.05 7.06 -16.51
CA ASP A 41 -6.46 7.15 -16.19
C ASP A 41 -6.83 8.56 -15.68
N PRO A 42 -7.66 9.32 -16.41
CA PRO A 42 -8.07 10.68 -15.99
C PRO A 42 -8.82 10.74 -14.66
N ASN A 43 -9.45 9.64 -14.24
CA ASN A 43 -10.19 9.54 -12.99
C ASN A 43 -9.30 9.10 -11.81
N SER A 44 -8.03 8.75 -12.09
CA SER A 44 -7.09 8.34 -11.06
C SER A 44 -6.49 9.55 -10.31
N PRO A 45 -6.31 9.48 -8.99
CA PRO A 45 -5.58 10.50 -8.23
C PRO A 45 -4.11 10.64 -8.67
N PHE A 46 -3.59 9.68 -9.43
CA PHE A 46 -2.24 9.69 -9.96
C PHE A 46 -2.16 10.04 -11.46
N TYR A 47 -3.22 10.59 -12.03
CA TYR A 47 -3.25 10.99 -13.43
C TYR A 47 -2.09 11.92 -13.80
N ASN A 48 -1.45 11.65 -14.95
CA ASN A 48 -0.26 12.36 -15.45
C ASN A 48 1.00 12.25 -14.58
N ARG A 49 1.04 11.36 -13.57
CA ARG A 49 2.25 11.13 -12.79
C ARG A 49 3.33 10.49 -13.66
N ILE A 50 4.55 11.05 -13.56
CA ILE A 50 5.73 10.52 -14.24
C ILE A 50 6.55 9.70 -13.24
N TYR A 51 6.80 8.44 -13.56
CA TYR A 51 7.59 7.54 -12.73
C TYR A 51 9.03 7.47 -13.23
N SER A 52 9.97 7.58 -12.30
CA SER A 52 11.37 7.24 -12.54
C SER A 52 11.58 5.73 -12.32
N GLU A 53 12.51 5.13 -13.04
CA GLU A 53 12.99 3.78 -12.75
C GLU A 53 14.29 3.76 -11.92
N PHE A 54 14.93 4.92 -11.78
CA PHE A 54 16.29 5.03 -11.25
C PHE A 54 16.44 6.00 -10.08
N GLU A 55 15.48 6.92 -9.88
CA GLU A 55 15.56 7.96 -8.85
C GLU A 55 14.75 7.55 -7.62
N PHE A 56 15.43 7.03 -6.61
CA PHE A 56 14.86 6.65 -5.32
C PHE A 56 14.82 7.88 -4.41
N THR A 57 13.67 8.52 -4.30
CA THR A 57 13.46 9.74 -3.49
C THR A 57 12.75 9.45 -2.17
N ASP A 58 11.87 8.48 -2.17
CA ASP A 58 11.05 8.12 -1.02
C ASP A 58 11.72 7.06 -0.15
N LYS A 59 11.44 7.12 1.14
CA LYS A 59 12.00 6.19 2.13
C LYS A 59 11.03 5.98 3.29
N VAL A 60 11.06 4.77 3.83
CA VAL A 60 10.49 4.43 5.15
C VAL A 60 11.67 4.14 6.08
N TYR A 61 11.84 4.93 7.13
CA TYR A 61 13.03 4.93 7.99
C TYR A 61 14.34 5.05 7.20
N ASN A 62 15.14 4.00 7.15
CA ASN A 62 16.42 3.95 6.43
C ASN A 62 16.35 3.16 5.11
N TYR A 63 15.15 2.70 4.71
CA TYR A 63 14.96 1.94 3.49
C TYR A 63 14.43 2.84 2.39
N LEU A 64 15.08 2.83 1.25
CA LEU A 64 14.58 3.50 0.04
C LEU A 64 13.45 2.66 -0.56
N ILE A 65 12.35 3.32 -0.86
CA ILE A 65 11.18 2.71 -1.52
C ILE A 65 11.39 2.77 -3.03
N HIS A 66 11.02 1.69 -3.73
CA HIS A 66 11.13 1.64 -5.18
C HIS A 66 10.29 2.76 -5.83
N PRO A 67 10.81 3.52 -6.82
CA PRO A 67 10.16 4.71 -7.35
C PRO A 67 8.85 4.45 -8.12
N GLN A 68 8.49 3.19 -8.34
CA GLN A 68 7.21 2.81 -8.94
C GLN A 68 6.04 2.78 -7.93
N TRP A 69 6.33 2.82 -6.62
CA TRP A 69 5.31 3.03 -5.60
C TRP A 69 4.84 4.49 -5.59
N ASP A 70 3.59 4.68 -5.26
CA ASP A 70 2.97 6.00 -5.17
C ASP A 70 2.98 6.51 -3.73
N ASN A 71 3.53 7.73 -3.56
CA ASN A 71 3.43 8.44 -2.29
C ASN A 71 2.04 9.06 -2.19
N ILE A 72 1.31 8.69 -1.13
CA ILE A 72 -0.04 9.18 -0.84
C ILE A 72 -0.05 10.46 -0.01
N GLY A 73 1.13 10.93 0.43
CA GLY A 73 1.30 12.02 1.40
C GLY A 73 1.72 11.54 2.78
N SER A 74 1.83 10.22 3.00
CA SER A 74 2.40 9.59 4.19
C SER A 74 3.92 9.46 4.07
N LYS A 75 4.60 9.35 5.24
CA LYS A 75 6.02 9.02 5.29
C LYS A 75 6.28 7.53 5.54
N THR A 76 5.26 6.79 5.91
CA THR A 76 5.36 5.39 6.33
C THR A 76 4.63 4.42 5.43
N LEU A 77 3.58 4.88 4.73
CA LEU A 77 2.75 4.05 3.86
C LEU A 77 2.77 4.55 2.41
N PHE A 78 2.99 3.62 1.49
CA PHE A 78 2.94 3.84 0.05
C PHE A 78 1.95 2.86 -0.58
N THR A 79 1.36 3.26 -1.70
CA THR A 79 0.40 2.41 -2.40
C THR A 79 0.72 2.29 -3.89
N LYS A 80 0.05 1.36 -4.54
CA LYS A 80 -0.09 1.29 -5.99
C LYS A 80 -1.51 0.93 -6.34
N ILE A 81 -2.17 1.74 -7.15
CA ILE A 81 -3.43 1.36 -7.77
C ILE A 81 -3.08 0.41 -8.92
N LEU A 82 -3.39 -0.87 -8.73
CA LEU A 82 -3.07 -1.92 -9.69
C LEU A 82 -4.12 -2.03 -10.80
N PHE A 83 -5.38 -1.81 -10.45
CA PHE A 83 -6.49 -1.90 -11.38
C PHE A 83 -7.73 -1.18 -10.84
N VAL A 84 -8.50 -0.56 -11.74
CA VAL A 84 -9.82 -0.01 -11.45
C VAL A 84 -10.77 -0.43 -12.57
N ASP A 85 -11.95 -0.92 -12.19
CA ASP A 85 -13.06 -1.21 -13.10
C ASP A 85 -14.26 -0.36 -12.73
N TYR A 86 -14.59 0.60 -13.57
CA TYR A 86 -15.69 1.53 -13.34
C TYR A 86 -17.07 0.93 -13.67
N GLU A 87 -17.12 -0.15 -14.46
CA GLU A 87 -18.36 -0.86 -14.79
C GLU A 87 -18.77 -1.80 -13.64
N GLU A 88 -17.80 -2.60 -13.12
CA GLU A 88 -17.99 -3.51 -12.01
C GLU A 88 -17.76 -2.84 -10.64
N GLN A 89 -17.37 -1.56 -10.61
CA GLN A 89 -17.24 -0.69 -9.45
C GLN A 89 -16.23 -1.18 -8.41
N TYR A 90 -15.08 -1.72 -8.83
CA TYR A 90 -14.04 -2.16 -7.91
C TYR A 90 -12.66 -1.57 -8.22
N ALA A 91 -11.83 -1.49 -7.16
CA ALA A 91 -10.43 -1.12 -7.25
C ALA A 91 -9.54 -2.11 -6.50
N ILE A 92 -8.35 -2.37 -7.05
CA ILE A 92 -7.31 -3.20 -6.44
C ILE A 92 -6.11 -2.31 -6.13
N LEU A 93 -5.75 -2.24 -4.83
CA LEU A 93 -4.63 -1.47 -4.34
C LEU A 93 -3.62 -2.38 -3.65
N GLU A 94 -2.34 -2.18 -3.92
CA GLU A 94 -1.23 -2.85 -3.22
C GLU A 94 -0.51 -1.84 -2.33
N PHE A 95 -0.05 -2.26 -1.14
CA PHE A 95 0.58 -1.39 -0.16
C PHE A 95 1.97 -1.88 0.23
N ILE A 96 2.85 -0.94 0.62
CA ILE A 96 4.15 -1.22 1.20
C ILE A 96 4.46 -0.22 2.31
N GLY A 97 5.09 -0.71 3.37
CA GLY A 97 5.59 0.10 4.49
C GLY A 97 4.92 -0.24 5.80
N GLU A 98 4.62 0.77 6.59
CA GLU A 98 3.89 0.67 7.85
C GLU A 98 2.61 1.48 7.79
N TRP A 99 1.51 0.91 8.18
CA TRP A 99 0.25 1.63 8.33
C TRP A 99 0.23 2.29 9.72
N ASN A 100 0.55 3.58 9.78
CA ASN A 100 0.79 4.28 11.04
C ASN A 100 -0.17 5.45 11.23
N ASP A 101 -1.33 5.17 11.81
CA ASP A 101 -2.33 6.21 12.13
C ASP A 101 -1.91 7.04 13.34
N ALA A 102 -1.16 6.45 14.27
CA ALA A 102 -0.77 7.11 15.51
C ALA A 102 0.15 8.33 15.31
N ILE A 103 0.96 8.33 14.27
CA ILE A 103 1.95 9.39 13.99
C ILE A 103 1.65 10.14 12.69
N GLU A 104 1.35 9.41 11.63
CA GLU A 104 1.19 9.97 10.27
C GLU A 104 -0.28 10.12 9.86
N ASN A 105 -1.22 9.55 10.62
CA ASN A 105 -2.65 9.49 10.29
C ASN A 105 -2.89 8.92 8.88
N ASP A 106 -2.31 7.74 8.64
CA ASP A 106 -2.27 7.12 7.32
C ASP A 106 -3.65 6.82 6.77
N ILE A 107 -4.60 6.41 7.62
CA ILE A 107 -5.98 6.17 7.19
C ILE A 107 -6.64 7.45 6.66
N MET A 108 -6.47 8.59 7.31
CA MET A 108 -6.99 9.87 6.82
C MET A 108 -6.35 10.22 5.47
N THR A 109 -5.03 10.09 5.38
CA THR A 109 -4.26 10.43 4.18
C THR A 109 -4.65 9.54 3.02
N LEU A 110 -4.80 8.22 3.25
CA LEU A 110 -5.28 7.25 2.27
C LEU A 110 -6.70 7.59 1.82
N LYS A 111 -7.61 7.80 2.78
CA LYS A 111 -9.01 8.08 2.47
C LYS A 111 -9.15 9.35 1.63
N ARG A 112 -8.58 10.48 2.07
CA ARG A 112 -8.72 11.78 1.39
C ARG A 112 -8.02 11.84 0.03
N ASN A 113 -6.82 11.27 -0.06
CA ASN A 113 -6.00 11.44 -1.26
C ASN A 113 -6.21 10.35 -2.31
N ILE A 114 -6.72 9.18 -1.92
CA ILE A 114 -6.84 8.02 -2.82
C ILE A 114 -8.28 7.51 -2.90
N ILE A 115 -8.89 7.19 -1.75
CA ILE A 115 -10.17 6.48 -1.74
C ILE A 115 -11.31 7.38 -2.21
N GLU A 116 -11.45 8.58 -1.66
CA GLU A 116 -12.52 9.52 -2.05
C GLU A 116 -12.47 9.87 -3.54
N PRO A 117 -11.32 10.24 -4.14
CA PRO A 117 -11.24 10.48 -5.58
C PRO A 117 -11.67 9.29 -6.44
N ILE A 118 -11.45 8.06 -5.97
CA ILE A 118 -11.88 6.84 -6.68
C ILE A 118 -13.38 6.60 -6.46
N GLN A 119 -13.90 6.81 -5.24
CA GLN A 119 -15.31 6.68 -4.90
C GLN A 119 -16.19 7.70 -5.63
N GLU A 120 -15.71 8.94 -5.84
CA GLU A 120 -16.41 9.96 -6.66
C GLU A 120 -16.69 9.48 -8.08
N ASN A 121 -15.95 8.47 -8.57
CA ASN A 121 -16.14 7.83 -9.87
C ASN A 121 -16.95 6.51 -9.78
N GLY A 122 -17.64 6.27 -8.66
CA GLY A 122 -18.58 5.16 -8.48
C GLY A 122 -17.98 3.86 -7.96
N ILE A 123 -16.73 3.84 -7.53
CA ILE A 123 -16.11 2.65 -6.94
C ILE A 123 -16.56 2.48 -5.48
N ASN A 124 -17.09 1.30 -5.16
CA ASN A 124 -17.55 0.94 -3.82
C ASN A 124 -17.03 -0.41 -3.31
N LYS A 125 -16.21 -1.12 -4.11
CA LYS A 125 -15.58 -2.39 -3.72
C LYS A 125 -14.06 -2.21 -3.77
N PHE A 126 -13.39 -2.49 -2.67
CA PHE A 126 -11.96 -2.30 -2.54
C PHE A 126 -11.25 -3.60 -2.14
N ILE A 127 -10.24 -4.00 -2.92
CA ILE A 127 -9.33 -5.09 -2.60
C ILE A 127 -7.99 -4.47 -2.21
N LEU A 128 -7.61 -4.63 -0.96
CA LEU A 128 -6.37 -4.10 -0.39
C LEU A 128 -5.38 -5.26 -0.21
N VAL A 129 -4.30 -5.26 -0.98
CA VAL A 129 -3.24 -6.27 -0.89
C VAL A 129 -2.15 -5.76 0.04
N GLY A 130 -1.96 -6.43 1.17
CA GLY A 130 -1.12 -5.99 2.28
C GLY A 130 0.12 -6.84 2.55
N GLU A 131 0.60 -7.66 1.61
CA GLU A 131 1.78 -8.54 1.80
C GLU A 131 3.03 -7.78 2.26
N ASN A 132 3.15 -6.52 1.89
CA ASN A 132 4.28 -5.66 2.19
C ASN A 132 3.97 -4.61 3.28
N VAL A 133 2.82 -4.72 3.96
CA VAL A 133 2.50 -3.95 5.16
C VAL A 133 3.11 -4.64 6.37
N LEU A 134 4.14 -4.02 6.95
CA LEU A 134 4.97 -4.67 7.98
C LEU A 134 4.39 -4.53 9.39
N ASN A 135 3.70 -3.43 9.68
CA ASN A 135 3.11 -3.13 10.98
C ASN A 135 1.86 -2.28 10.83
N PHE A 136 1.05 -2.27 11.89
CA PHE A 136 -0.08 -1.39 12.05
C PHE A 136 -0.02 -0.68 13.40
N HIS A 137 -0.29 0.64 13.42
CA HIS A 137 -0.30 1.47 14.62
C HIS A 137 -1.59 2.30 14.66
N TYR A 138 -2.52 1.86 15.47
CA TYR A 138 -3.84 2.46 15.61
C TYR A 138 -3.83 3.82 16.31
N SER A 139 -4.77 4.69 15.94
CA SER A 139 -5.08 5.95 16.60
C SER A 139 -6.55 6.00 17.01
N ASP A 140 -7.45 6.24 16.07
CA ASP A 140 -8.91 6.24 16.23
C ASP A 140 -9.59 5.64 15.00
N ASP A 141 -10.90 5.39 15.09
CA ASP A 141 -11.66 4.67 14.06
C ASP A 141 -12.49 5.57 13.12
N CYS A 142 -12.53 6.89 13.35
CA CYS A 142 -13.45 7.77 12.65
C CYS A 142 -13.34 7.74 11.13
N TYR A 143 -12.12 7.61 10.57
CA TYR A 143 -11.93 7.51 9.12
C TYR A 143 -12.21 6.12 8.57
N TYR A 144 -12.09 5.06 9.38
CA TYR A 144 -12.48 3.71 9.02
C TYR A 144 -14.00 3.59 8.95
N GLU A 145 -14.71 4.11 9.97
CA GLU A 145 -16.17 4.19 10.01
C GLU A 145 -16.69 4.99 8.82
N GLU A 146 -16.13 6.18 8.57
CA GLU A 146 -16.50 7.01 7.43
C GLU A 146 -16.30 6.29 6.09
N TRP A 147 -15.18 5.56 5.90
CA TRP A 147 -14.96 4.80 4.67
C TRP A 147 -15.93 3.64 4.53
N PHE A 148 -16.18 2.92 5.62
CA PHE A 148 -17.14 1.82 5.65
C PHE A 148 -18.55 2.31 5.30
N ASP A 149 -18.98 3.43 5.85
CA ASP A 149 -20.28 4.03 5.57
C ASP A 149 -20.39 4.49 4.10
N ASP A 150 -19.31 5.05 3.55
CA ASP A 150 -19.28 5.55 2.17
C ASP A 150 -19.32 4.43 1.11
N VAL A 151 -18.93 3.20 1.42
CA VAL A 151 -19.00 2.08 0.44
C VAL A 151 -20.41 1.51 0.29
N GLU A 152 -21.38 1.92 1.14
CA GLU A 152 -22.79 1.54 1.09
C GLU A 152 -23.01 0.02 0.87
N GLU A 153 -23.44 -0.37 -0.35
CA GLU A 153 -23.67 -1.77 -0.74
C GLU A 153 -22.37 -2.51 -1.16
N GLY A 154 -21.22 -1.84 -1.04
CA GLY A 154 -19.92 -2.40 -1.37
C GLY A 154 -19.25 -3.12 -0.21
N TRP A 155 -17.93 -3.23 -0.30
CA TRP A 155 -17.10 -3.86 0.74
C TRP A 155 -15.63 -3.48 0.61
N ILE A 156 -14.87 -3.68 1.71
CA ILE A 156 -13.42 -3.49 1.76
C ILE A 156 -12.80 -4.81 2.21
N ALA A 157 -12.06 -5.47 1.32
CA ALA A 157 -11.42 -6.76 1.60
C ALA A 157 -9.90 -6.59 1.81
N LEU A 158 -9.39 -7.12 2.92
CA LEU A 158 -7.96 -7.21 3.19
C LEU A 158 -7.44 -8.56 2.69
N VAL A 159 -6.44 -8.54 1.81
CA VAL A 159 -5.88 -9.74 1.20
C VAL A 159 -4.40 -9.85 1.50
N ASN A 160 -3.96 -11.03 1.95
CA ASN A 160 -2.58 -11.38 2.25
C ASN A 160 -1.90 -10.41 3.22
N PHE A 161 -2.63 -9.86 4.18
CA PHE A 161 -2.03 -9.16 5.30
C PHE A 161 -1.38 -10.17 6.25
N HIS A 162 -0.29 -9.79 6.88
CA HIS A 162 0.35 -10.63 7.89
C HIS A 162 -0.55 -10.82 9.12
N ASP A 163 -0.57 -12.01 9.71
CA ASP A 163 -1.37 -12.37 10.89
C ASP A 163 -1.22 -11.35 12.03
N HIS A 164 0.02 -10.91 12.31
CA HIS A 164 0.27 -9.96 13.38
C HIS A 164 -0.34 -8.58 13.10
N VAL A 165 -0.47 -8.18 11.84
CA VAL A 165 -1.14 -6.94 11.42
C VAL A 165 -2.64 -7.07 11.63
N LEU A 166 -3.24 -8.19 11.19
CA LEU A 166 -4.67 -8.47 11.38
C LEU A 166 -5.05 -8.53 12.87
N VAL A 167 -4.21 -9.13 13.71
CA VAL A 167 -4.39 -9.14 15.17
C VAL A 167 -4.39 -7.72 15.77
N GLU A 168 -3.61 -6.78 15.23
CA GLU A 168 -3.65 -5.39 15.69
C GLU A 168 -4.95 -4.69 15.22
N PHE A 169 -5.50 -5.01 14.03
CA PHE A 169 -6.84 -4.53 13.60
C PHE A 169 -7.94 -5.02 14.55
N GLU A 170 -7.91 -6.30 14.97
CA GLU A 170 -8.84 -6.86 15.95
C GLU A 170 -8.71 -6.19 17.32
N LYS A 171 -7.50 -5.97 17.82
CA LYS A 171 -7.26 -5.25 19.08
C LYS A 171 -7.75 -3.81 19.06
N ALA A 172 -7.61 -3.15 17.91
CA ALA A 172 -8.13 -1.81 17.66
C ALA A 172 -9.66 -1.79 17.50
N ARG A 173 -10.30 -2.96 17.31
CA ARG A 173 -11.73 -3.14 17.05
C ARG A 173 -12.21 -2.45 15.76
N ILE A 174 -11.36 -2.42 14.75
CA ILE A 174 -11.70 -1.91 13.41
C ILE A 174 -11.89 -3.04 12.40
N ASP A 175 -11.72 -4.29 12.82
CA ASP A 175 -11.89 -5.50 12.02
C ASP A 175 -13.28 -5.62 11.39
N HIS A 176 -14.32 -5.06 12.04
CA HIS A 176 -15.70 -5.08 11.55
C HIS A 176 -15.95 -4.16 10.35
N TYR A 177 -15.05 -3.23 10.04
CA TYR A 177 -15.12 -2.40 8.83
C TYR A 177 -14.59 -3.13 7.59
N PHE A 178 -13.97 -4.30 7.77
CA PHE A 178 -13.30 -5.02 6.71
C PHE A 178 -13.78 -6.47 6.59
N VAL A 179 -13.69 -7.01 5.39
CA VAL A 179 -13.72 -8.45 5.18
C VAL A 179 -12.27 -8.95 5.20
N MET A 180 -11.87 -9.68 6.25
CA MET A 180 -10.47 -10.08 6.46
C MET A 180 -10.37 -11.50 7.03
N GLY A 181 -9.18 -12.09 6.99
CA GLY A 181 -8.88 -13.39 7.58
C GLY A 181 -9.25 -14.61 6.72
N GLY A 182 -8.91 -15.81 7.19
CA GLY A 182 -9.17 -17.10 6.56
C GLY A 182 -8.64 -17.20 5.13
N ASP A 183 -9.45 -17.64 4.17
CA ASP A 183 -9.02 -17.83 2.78
C ASP A 183 -8.53 -16.52 2.08
N LEU A 184 -8.70 -15.34 2.68
CA LEU A 184 -8.16 -14.09 2.17
C LEU A 184 -6.69 -13.87 2.53
N GLU A 185 -6.13 -14.64 3.46
CA GLU A 185 -4.76 -14.48 3.95
C GLU A 185 -3.70 -15.16 3.08
N ASP A 186 -4.12 -16.08 2.19
CA ASP A 186 -3.19 -16.85 1.34
C ASP A 186 -3.79 -17.04 -0.07
N ILE A 187 -3.83 -15.95 -0.82
CA ILE A 187 -4.27 -15.97 -2.22
C ILE A 187 -3.05 -15.78 -3.12
N GLU A 188 -2.80 -16.73 -4.01
CA GLU A 188 -1.77 -16.63 -5.08
C GLU A 188 -2.19 -15.63 -6.17
N TRP A 189 -2.55 -14.41 -5.76
CA TRP A 189 -3.22 -13.40 -6.58
C TRP A 189 -2.43 -12.96 -7.82
N ARG A 190 -1.10 -13.02 -7.76
CA ARG A 190 -0.23 -12.67 -8.91
C ARG A 190 -0.37 -13.59 -10.10
N THR A 191 -1.01 -14.75 -9.92
CA THR A 191 -1.28 -15.73 -10.99
C THR A 191 -2.56 -15.44 -11.77
N TYR A 192 -3.41 -14.55 -11.25
CA TYR A 192 -4.70 -14.20 -11.82
C TYR A 192 -4.59 -12.96 -12.74
N THR A 193 -5.58 -12.82 -13.64
CA THR A 193 -5.93 -11.52 -14.21
C THR A 193 -6.68 -10.67 -13.17
N PRO A 194 -6.78 -9.33 -13.34
CA PRO A 194 -7.56 -8.49 -12.41
C PRO A 194 -8.99 -9.00 -12.19
N ALA A 195 -9.70 -9.33 -13.27
CA ALA A 195 -11.07 -9.83 -13.19
C ALA A 195 -11.17 -11.17 -12.45
N GLN A 196 -10.28 -12.13 -12.72
CA GLN A 196 -10.25 -13.41 -12.01
C GLN A 196 -9.94 -13.24 -10.51
N PHE A 197 -9.06 -12.30 -10.18
CA PHE A 197 -8.75 -11.99 -8.80
C PHE A 197 -9.95 -11.36 -8.09
N PHE A 198 -10.62 -10.40 -8.74
CA PHE A 198 -11.85 -9.83 -8.24
C PHE A 198 -12.93 -10.91 -8.00
N GLU A 199 -13.25 -11.74 -8.99
CA GLU A 199 -14.23 -12.84 -8.86
C GLU A 199 -13.88 -13.79 -7.68
N ARG A 200 -12.57 -14.09 -7.51
CA ARG A 200 -12.12 -14.94 -6.40
C ARG A 200 -12.39 -14.27 -5.05
N VAL A 201 -12.03 -13.00 -4.89
CA VAL A 201 -12.24 -12.25 -3.65
C VAL A 201 -13.73 -12.04 -3.39
N GLU A 202 -14.49 -11.59 -4.39
CA GLU A 202 -15.94 -11.39 -4.26
C GLU A 202 -16.65 -12.68 -3.82
N GLY A 203 -16.30 -13.81 -4.40
CA GLY A 203 -16.84 -15.12 -3.97
C GLY A 203 -16.48 -15.49 -2.53
N LEU A 204 -15.37 -15.02 -1.99
CA LEU A 204 -15.01 -15.18 -0.57
C LEU A 204 -15.80 -14.22 0.33
N VAL A 205 -15.94 -12.98 -0.10
CA VAL A 205 -16.72 -11.94 0.60
C VAL A 205 -18.18 -12.37 0.72
N GLN A 206 -18.83 -12.75 -0.38
CA GLN A 206 -20.23 -13.16 -0.39
C GLN A 206 -20.54 -14.33 0.52
N ARG A 207 -19.60 -15.25 0.72
CA ARG A 207 -19.77 -16.37 1.67
C ARG A 207 -19.74 -15.96 3.13
N ARG A 208 -19.28 -14.75 3.45
CA ARG A 208 -19.17 -14.25 4.83
C ARG A 208 -20.28 -13.28 5.21
N ILE A 209 -20.75 -12.48 4.25
CA ILE A 209 -21.80 -11.48 4.50
C ILE A 209 -23.20 -11.99 4.13
N GLY A 210 -23.33 -13.12 3.43
CA GLY A 210 -24.60 -13.82 3.10
C GLY A 210 -24.84 -14.98 3.99
#